data_e529a56388c76a49ee02a97ee41060ac
#
_entry.id   e529a56388c76a49ee02a97ee41060ac
#
_cell.length_a   1.000
_cell.length_b   1.000
_cell.length_c   1.000
_cell.angle_alpha   90.00
_cell.angle_beta   90.00
_cell.angle_gamma   90.00
#
_symmetry.space_group_name_H-M   'P 1'
#
loop_
_entity.id
_entity.type
_entity.pdbx_description
1 polymer ?
#
loop_
_entity_poly.entity_id
_entity_poly.type
_entity_poly.pdbx_seq_one_letter_code
_entity_poly.pdbx_strand_id
1 'polypeptide(L)'
;MTTSHDWNVINDAARAAESRGDWGAAIFVVSAAAECCSADADMHNAHLWHMDLLAKAERIDELATLAEADVHARRRLDRFLYENGRDDDLRQRARLGEKTALYYLVKLLRRRGEQTAAQQVVDEIDPADQYALELATRDDTSHRP
;
A
#
# COMPACT_ATOMS: atom_id res chain seq x y z
N MET A 1 -5.64 -7.91 28.01
CA MET A 1 -6.81 -7.87 27.13
C MET A 1 -7.30 -6.43 26.99
N THR A 2 -7.40 -5.95 25.76
CA THR A 2 -7.80 -4.56 25.51
C THR A 2 -9.31 -4.41 25.61
N THR A 3 -9.77 -3.50 26.47
CA THR A 3 -11.18 -3.18 26.60
C THR A 3 -11.54 -2.03 25.67
N SER A 4 -12.83 -1.76 25.49
CA SER A 4 -13.28 -0.62 24.71
C SER A 4 -12.75 0.70 25.27
N HIS A 5 -12.62 0.79 26.60
CA HIS A 5 -12.06 1.97 27.24
C HIS A 5 -10.59 2.15 26.88
N ASP A 6 -9.82 1.06 26.91
CA ASP A 6 -8.40 1.10 26.55
C ASP A 6 -8.23 1.49 25.08
N TRP A 7 -9.10 0.99 24.20
CA TRP A 7 -9.07 1.34 22.79
C TRP A 7 -9.32 2.84 22.58
N ASN A 8 -10.28 3.41 23.33
CA ASN A 8 -10.56 4.85 23.22
C ASN A 8 -9.35 5.69 23.62
N VAL A 9 -8.65 5.30 24.67
CA VAL A 9 -7.43 5.99 25.13
C VAL A 9 -6.36 5.93 24.05
N ILE A 10 -6.14 4.74 23.49
CA ILE A 10 -5.15 4.52 22.41
C ILE A 10 -5.52 5.35 21.19
N ASN A 11 -6.77 5.29 20.79
CA ASN A 11 -7.27 6.01 19.62
C ASN A 11 -7.07 7.52 19.77
N ASP A 12 -7.44 8.08 20.93
CA ASP A 12 -7.29 9.52 21.16
C ASP A 12 -5.84 9.96 21.16
N ALA A 13 -4.95 9.19 21.79
CA ALA A 13 -3.52 9.50 21.83
C ALA A 13 -2.90 9.43 20.44
N ALA A 14 -3.24 8.41 19.67
CA ALA A 14 -2.70 8.25 18.32
C ALA A 14 -3.19 9.33 17.37
N ARG A 15 -4.48 9.69 17.44
CA ARG A 15 -5.03 10.75 16.60
C ARG A 15 -4.43 12.11 16.94
N ALA A 16 -4.18 12.37 18.20
CA ALA A 16 -3.54 13.61 18.64
C ALA A 16 -2.13 13.69 18.07
N ALA A 17 -1.36 12.61 18.14
CA ALA A 17 -0.01 12.56 17.58
C ALA A 17 -0.04 12.72 16.05
N GLU A 18 -0.97 12.06 15.40
CA GLU A 18 -1.14 12.16 13.93
C GLU A 18 -1.47 13.60 13.53
N SER A 19 -2.35 14.26 14.27
CA SER A 19 -2.73 15.66 14.00
C SER A 19 -1.56 16.62 14.10
N ARG A 20 -0.58 16.30 14.95
CA ARG A 20 0.64 17.11 15.08
C ARG A 20 1.70 16.74 14.04
N GLY A 21 1.44 15.74 13.20
CA GLY A 21 2.45 15.22 12.30
C GLY A 21 3.53 14.41 13.00
N ASP A 22 3.30 14.01 14.23
CA ASP A 22 4.23 13.19 15.01
C ASP A 22 3.98 11.72 14.71
N TRP A 23 4.44 11.31 13.55
CA TRP A 23 4.20 9.94 13.06
C TRP A 23 4.86 8.89 13.95
N GLY A 24 6.03 9.18 14.48
CA GLY A 24 6.74 8.27 15.37
C GLY A 24 5.93 7.96 16.63
N ALA A 25 5.35 8.97 17.27
CA ALA A 25 4.51 8.78 18.45
C ALA A 25 3.23 8.03 18.10
N ALA A 26 2.58 8.37 16.99
CA ALA A 26 1.37 7.70 16.56
C ALA A 26 1.63 6.22 16.28
N ILE A 27 2.72 5.91 15.57
CA ILE A 27 3.12 4.54 15.27
C ILE A 27 3.38 3.76 16.55
N PHE A 28 4.10 4.36 17.48
CA PHE A 28 4.43 3.70 18.75
C PHE A 28 3.15 3.29 19.50
N VAL A 29 2.18 4.21 19.60
CA VAL A 29 0.93 3.96 20.32
C VAL A 29 0.11 2.89 19.62
N VAL A 30 -0.05 3.01 18.30
CA VAL A 30 -0.91 2.10 17.53
C VAL A 30 -0.28 0.71 17.40
N SER A 31 1.04 0.63 17.21
CA SER A 31 1.71 -0.66 17.05
C SER A 31 1.61 -1.52 18.30
N ALA A 32 1.59 -0.91 19.47
CA ALA A 32 1.41 -1.64 20.72
C ALA A 32 0.05 -2.33 20.81
N ALA A 33 -0.98 -1.71 20.19
CA ALA A 33 -2.33 -2.28 20.15
C ALA A 33 -2.52 -3.25 18.98
N ALA A 34 -1.69 -3.14 17.95
CA ALA A 34 -1.84 -3.87 16.70
C ALA A 34 -1.17 -5.24 16.71
N GLU A 35 -1.02 -5.83 17.87
CA GLU A 35 -0.45 -7.18 17.94
C GLU A 35 -1.39 -8.15 17.26
N CYS A 36 -1.33 -8.10 16.08
CA CYS A 36 -1.71 -8.91 14.98
C CYS A 36 -2.64 -10.08 15.19
N CYS A 37 -3.37 -10.42 14.18
CA CYS A 37 -4.06 -11.70 14.01
C CYS A 37 -5.13 -11.96 15.04
N SER A 38 -5.60 -10.94 15.74
CA SER A 38 -6.70 -11.05 16.66
C SER A 38 -8.02 -11.05 15.90
N ALA A 39 -8.97 -11.84 16.39
CA ALA A 39 -10.35 -11.77 15.94
C ALA A 39 -11.07 -10.51 16.44
N ASP A 40 -10.43 -9.76 17.32
CA ASP A 40 -10.94 -8.52 17.87
C ASP A 40 -10.93 -7.43 16.79
N ALA A 41 -12.08 -6.84 16.52
CA ALA A 41 -12.22 -5.81 15.49
C ALA A 41 -11.35 -4.58 15.78
N ASP A 42 -11.20 -4.20 17.04
CA ASP A 42 -10.41 -3.03 17.42
C ASP A 42 -8.93 -3.28 17.16
N MET A 43 -8.43 -4.47 17.47
CA MET A 43 -7.04 -4.81 17.22
C MET A 43 -6.75 -4.94 15.73
N HIS A 44 -7.71 -5.47 14.96
CA HIS A 44 -7.58 -5.53 13.51
C HIS A 44 -7.53 -4.12 12.92
N ASN A 45 -8.38 -3.23 13.37
CA ASN A 45 -8.37 -1.83 12.92
C ASN A 45 -7.07 -1.13 13.29
N ALA A 46 -6.53 -1.41 14.48
CA ALA A 46 -5.24 -0.87 14.89
C ALA A 46 -4.12 -1.37 13.97
N HIS A 47 -4.17 -2.64 13.58
CA HIS A 47 -3.20 -3.22 12.66
C HIS A 47 -3.23 -2.49 11.30
N LEU A 48 -4.42 -2.27 10.74
CA LEU A 48 -4.57 -1.54 9.48
C LEU A 48 -4.08 -0.09 9.62
N TRP A 49 -4.42 0.54 10.72
CA TRP A 49 -4.00 1.91 10.99
C TRP A 49 -2.48 2.02 11.12
N HIS A 50 -1.86 1.05 11.80
CA HIS A 50 -0.41 1.00 11.91
C HIS A 50 0.26 1.02 10.52
N MET A 51 -0.24 0.20 9.61
CA MET A 51 0.31 0.17 8.25
C MET A 51 0.09 1.48 7.51
N ASP A 52 -1.07 2.13 7.69
CA ASP A 52 -1.34 3.43 7.09
C ASP A 52 -0.39 4.50 7.63
N LEU A 53 -0.09 4.46 8.93
CA LEU A 53 0.85 5.40 9.54
C LEU A 53 2.27 5.20 9.01
N LEU A 54 2.70 3.96 8.82
CA LEU A 54 4.01 3.68 8.24
C LEU A 54 4.12 4.29 6.85
N ALA A 55 3.06 4.18 6.04
CA ALA A 55 3.04 4.79 4.71
C ALA A 55 3.10 6.31 4.80
N LYS A 56 2.32 6.92 5.68
CA LYS A 56 2.29 8.38 5.85
C LYS A 56 3.63 8.91 6.36
N ALA A 57 4.31 8.14 7.20
CA ALA A 57 5.61 8.49 7.73
C ALA A 57 6.75 8.19 6.75
N GLU A 58 6.44 7.63 5.60
CA GLU A 58 7.40 7.19 4.60
C GLU A 58 8.40 6.15 5.14
N ARG A 59 7.95 5.36 6.12
CA ARG A 59 8.77 4.28 6.69
C ARG A 59 8.57 3.02 5.86
N ILE A 60 9.04 3.10 4.63
CA ILE A 60 8.76 2.11 3.58
C ILE A 60 9.44 0.77 3.85
N ASP A 61 10.65 0.80 4.43
CA ASP A 61 11.36 -0.44 4.75
C ASP A 61 10.60 -1.28 5.76
N GLU A 62 9.99 -0.65 6.77
CA GLU A 62 9.18 -1.34 7.76
C GLU A 62 7.90 -1.90 7.13
N LEU A 63 7.26 -1.10 6.28
CA LEU A 63 6.06 -1.54 5.57
C LEU A 63 6.39 -2.71 4.63
N ALA A 64 7.53 -2.65 3.96
CA ALA A 64 7.99 -3.73 3.08
C ALA A 64 8.23 -5.03 3.86
N THR A 65 8.78 -4.93 5.06
CA THR A 65 8.98 -6.08 5.92
C THR A 65 7.63 -6.72 6.30
N LEU A 66 6.65 -5.90 6.66
CA LEU A 66 5.31 -6.40 6.95
C LEU A 66 4.67 -7.01 5.71
N ALA A 67 4.93 -6.47 4.54
CA ALA A 67 4.36 -6.93 3.28
C ALA A 67 4.80 -8.34 2.90
N GLU A 68 5.89 -8.83 3.48
CA GLU A 68 6.34 -10.19 3.21
C GLU A 68 5.31 -11.23 3.64
N ALA A 69 4.54 -10.94 4.69
CA ALA A 69 3.57 -11.90 5.24
C ALA A 69 2.14 -11.36 5.32
N ASP A 70 1.91 -10.09 5.00
CA ASP A 70 0.61 -9.46 5.21
C ASP A 70 0.11 -8.83 3.91
N VAL A 71 -1.04 -9.30 3.42
CA VAL A 71 -1.63 -8.81 2.18
C VAL A 71 -2.05 -7.33 2.30
N HIS A 72 -2.47 -6.89 3.48
CA HIS A 72 -2.86 -5.49 3.69
C HIS A 72 -1.65 -4.57 3.59
N ALA A 73 -0.51 -4.99 4.11
CA ALA A 73 0.74 -4.25 3.99
C ALA A 73 1.19 -4.18 2.53
N ARG A 74 1.06 -5.29 1.78
CA ARG A 74 1.39 -5.30 0.35
C ARG A 74 0.58 -4.29 -0.44
N ARG A 75 -0.72 -4.25 -0.19
CA ARG A 75 -1.60 -3.31 -0.89
C ARG A 75 -1.24 -1.86 -0.59
N ARG A 76 -0.95 -1.57 0.66
CA ARG A 76 -0.60 -0.21 1.06
C ARG A 76 0.76 0.21 0.52
N LEU A 77 1.72 -0.72 0.51
CA LEU A 77 3.04 -0.46 -0.05
C LEU A 77 2.93 -0.15 -1.54
N ASP A 78 2.25 -1.01 -2.29
CA ASP A 78 2.13 -0.83 -3.74
C ASP A 78 1.37 0.45 -4.07
N ARG A 79 0.33 0.77 -3.32
CA ARG A 79 -0.42 2.01 -3.50
C ARG A 79 0.44 3.23 -3.19
N PHE A 80 1.22 3.19 -2.11
CA PHE A 80 2.14 4.26 -1.76
C PHE A 80 3.14 4.50 -2.89
N LEU A 81 3.74 3.42 -3.39
CA LEU A 81 4.73 3.52 -4.47
C LEU A 81 4.10 4.12 -5.73
N TYR A 82 2.87 3.73 -6.04
CA TYR A 82 2.14 4.29 -7.17
C TYR A 82 1.86 5.78 -6.98
N GLU A 83 1.33 6.16 -5.82
CA GLU A 83 0.95 7.55 -5.54
C GLU A 83 2.16 8.48 -5.53
N ASN A 84 3.34 7.95 -5.22
CA ASN A 84 4.57 8.73 -5.15
C ASN A 84 5.47 8.55 -6.38
N GLY A 85 4.97 7.90 -7.42
CA GLY A 85 5.69 7.76 -8.68
C GLY A 85 6.94 6.91 -8.61
N ARG A 86 6.98 5.95 -7.69
CA ARG A 86 8.14 5.09 -7.45
C ARG A 86 8.14 3.89 -8.39
N ASP A 87 8.33 4.13 -9.68
CA ASP A 87 8.22 3.09 -10.71
C ASP A 87 9.31 2.02 -10.60
N ASP A 88 10.52 2.38 -10.20
CA ASP A 88 11.60 1.39 -10.04
C ASP A 88 11.27 0.39 -8.94
N ASP A 89 10.72 0.86 -7.82
CA ASP A 89 10.32 -0.02 -6.73
C ASP A 89 9.15 -0.92 -7.14
N LEU A 90 8.18 -0.37 -7.85
CA LEU A 90 7.06 -1.16 -8.37
C LEU A 90 7.56 -2.22 -9.36
N ARG A 91 8.51 -1.86 -10.22
CA ARG A 91 9.10 -2.78 -11.20
C ARG A 91 9.79 -3.95 -10.51
N GLN A 92 10.57 -3.66 -9.49
CA GLN A 92 11.27 -4.69 -8.74
C GLN A 92 10.28 -5.65 -8.08
N ARG A 93 9.24 -5.12 -7.45
CA ARG A 93 8.22 -5.95 -6.79
C ARG A 93 7.43 -6.77 -7.81
N ALA A 94 7.11 -6.18 -8.97
CA ALA A 94 6.41 -6.91 -10.03
C ALA A 94 7.25 -8.08 -10.55
N ARG A 95 8.55 -7.88 -10.68
CA ARG A 95 9.48 -8.95 -11.10
C ARG A 95 9.56 -10.08 -10.09
N LEU A 96 9.29 -9.79 -8.82
CA LEU A 96 9.24 -10.80 -7.77
C LEU A 96 7.91 -11.55 -7.75
N GLY A 97 6.98 -11.21 -8.62
CA GLY A 97 5.71 -11.90 -8.74
C GLY A 97 4.54 -11.20 -8.07
N GLU A 98 4.72 -9.96 -7.61
CA GLU A 98 3.64 -9.19 -6.99
C GLU A 98 2.77 -8.58 -8.07
N LYS A 99 1.61 -9.19 -8.32
CA LYS A 99 0.72 -8.76 -9.40
C LYS A 99 0.15 -7.36 -9.19
N THR A 100 -0.18 -7.01 -7.96
CA THR A 100 -0.68 -5.66 -7.65
C THR A 100 0.37 -4.61 -8.02
N ALA A 101 1.64 -4.89 -7.76
CA ALA A 101 2.72 -4.00 -8.16
C ALA A 101 2.79 -3.83 -9.67
N LEU A 102 2.60 -4.92 -10.41
CA LEU A 102 2.58 -4.86 -11.87
C LEU A 102 1.43 -3.97 -12.35
N TYR A 103 0.25 -4.13 -11.79
CA TYR A 103 -0.93 -3.34 -12.20
C TYR A 103 -0.72 -1.86 -11.91
N TYR A 104 -0.19 -1.53 -10.74
CA TYR A 104 0.11 -0.15 -10.40
C TYR A 104 1.22 0.43 -11.29
N LEU A 105 2.22 -0.37 -11.63
CA LEU A 105 3.29 0.08 -12.54
C LEU A 105 2.71 0.43 -13.91
N VAL A 106 1.85 -0.41 -14.45
CA VAL A 106 1.19 -0.15 -15.73
C VAL A 106 0.38 1.14 -15.65
N LYS A 107 -0.41 1.30 -14.60
CA LYS A 107 -1.22 2.51 -14.39
C LYS A 107 -0.34 3.75 -14.27
N LEU A 108 0.78 3.65 -13.58
CA LEU A 108 1.71 4.78 -13.40
C LEU A 108 2.31 5.21 -14.74
N LEU A 109 2.78 4.26 -15.53
CA LEU A 109 3.37 4.55 -16.83
C LEU A 109 2.34 5.18 -17.76
N ARG A 110 1.12 4.69 -17.75
CA ARG A 110 0.04 5.28 -18.54
C ARG A 110 -0.31 6.68 -18.08
N ARG A 111 -0.36 6.91 -16.79
CA ARG A 111 -0.62 8.23 -16.22
C ARG A 111 0.42 9.25 -16.69
N ARG A 112 1.66 8.78 -16.91
CA ARG A 112 2.75 9.61 -17.41
C ARG A 112 2.75 9.75 -18.93
N GLY A 113 1.81 9.11 -19.63
CA GLY A 113 1.75 9.14 -21.08
C GLY A 113 2.73 8.17 -21.75
N GLU A 114 3.31 7.24 -21.00
CA GLU A 114 4.29 6.29 -21.50
C GLU A 114 3.62 4.96 -21.84
N GLN A 115 2.69 4.98 -22.79
CA GLN A 115 1.90 3.81 -23.13
C GLN A 115 2.74 2.66 -23.69
N THR A 116 3.74 2.97 -24.53
CA THR A 116 4.62 1.93 -25.07
C THR A 116 5.40 1.24 -23.96
N ALA A 117 5.91 2.02 -23.00
CA ALA A 117 6.61 1.46 -21.84
C ALA A 117 5.69 0.57 -21.00
N ALA A 118 4.42 0.95 -20.85
CA ALA A 118 3.43 0.16 -20.12
C ALA A 118 3.24 -1.21 -20.78
N GLN A 119 3.12 -1.26 -22.11
CA GLN A 119 3.01 -2.52 -22.84
C GLN A 119 4.28 -3.36 -22.72
N GLN A 120 5.44 -2.72 -22.84
CA GLN A 120 6.72 -3.43 -22.71
C GLN A 120 6.89 -4.09 -21.35
N VAL A 121 6.45 -3.43 -20.29
CA VAL A 121 6.55 -3.96 -18.94
C VAL A 121 5.73 -5.25 -18.79
N VAL A 122 4.52 -5.27 -19.34
CA VAL A 122 3.69 -6.48 -19.32
C VAL A 122 4.38 -7.61 -20.08
N ASP A 123 4.90 -7.32 -21.27
CA ASP A 123 5.58 -8.31 -22.08
C ASP A 123 6.82 -8.88 -21.38
N GLU A 124 7.55 -8.06 -20.66
CA GLU A 124 8.75 -8.49 -19.94
C GLU A 124 8.46 -9.28 -18.68
N ILE A 125 7.45 -8.86 -17.92
CA ILE A 125 7.22 -9.40 -16.58
C ILE A 125 6.20 -10.53 -16.59
N ASP A 126 5.06 -10.32 -17.22
CA ASP A 126 4.01 -11.34 -17.25
C ASP A 126 3.12 -11.17 -18.48
N PRO A 127 3.57 -11.62 -19.63
CA PRO A 127 2.79 -11.47 -20.88
C PRO A 127 1.50 -12.27 -20.90
N ALA A 128 1.34 -13.22 -19.98
CA ALA A 128 0.12 -14.03 -19.88
C ALA A 128 -0.97 -13.38 -19.02
N ASP A 129 -0.65 -12.30 -18.33
CA ASP A 129 -1.62 -11.64 -17.46
C ASP A 129 -2.56 -10.77 -18.29
N GLN A 130 -3.77 -11.29 -18.52
CA GLN A 130 -4.78 -10.60 -19.35
C GLN A 130 -5.19 -9.26 -18.77
N TYR A 131 -5.33 -9.17 -17.46
CA TYR A 131 -5.72 -7.91 -16.81
C TYR A 131 -4.66 -6.84 -17.01
N ALA A 132 -3.38 -7.20 -16.83
CA ALA A 132 -2.28 -6.26 -17.05
C ALA A 132 -2.22 -5.82 -18.51
N LEU A 133 -2.43 -6.75 -19.45
CA LEU A 133 -2.44 -6.44 -20.86
C LEU A 133 -3.57 -5.49 -21.22
N GLU A 134 -4.76 -5.72 -20.67
CA GLU A 134 -5.89 -4.83 -20.88
C GLU A 134 -5.62 -3.44 -20.32
N LEU A 135 -5.03 -3.34 -19.13
CA LEU A 135 -4.64 -2.06 -18.57
C LEU A 135 -3.65 -1.31 -19.46
N ALA A 136 -2.67 -2.04 -20.01
CA ALA A 136 -1.63 -1.44 -20.84
C ALA A 136 -2.14 -0.97 -22.19
N THR A 137 -3.19 -1.62 -22.72
CA THR A 137 -3.71 -1.33 -24.05
C THR A 137 -5.02 -0.56 -24.05
N ARG A 138 -5.59 -0.30 -22.87
CA ARG A 138 -6.87 0.37 -22.73
C ARG A 138 -6.84 1.76 -23.36
N ASP A 139 -7.89 2.08 -24.10
CA ASP A 139 -8.04 3.42 -24.68
C ASP A 139 -8.58 4.36 -23.59
N ASP A 140 -7.81 5.38 -23.27
CA ASP A 140 -8.21 6.36 -22.25
C ASP A 140 -9.46 7.14 -22.65
N THR A 141 -9.71 7.32 -23.93
CA THR A 141 -10.89 8.05 -24.40
C THR A 141 -12.17 7.28 -24.11
N SER A 142 -12.11 5.95 -23.95
CA SER A 142 -13.28 5.13 -23.69
C SER A 142 -13.86 5.34 -22.29
N HIS A 143 -13.13 6.00 -21.40
CA HIS A 143 -13.55 6.25 -20.02
C HIS A 143 -14.16 7.61 -19.81
N ARG A 144 -14.22 8.42 -20.81
CA ARG A 144 -14.79 9.76 -20.67
C ARG A 144 -16.29 9.68 -20.79
N PRO A 145 -17.02 10.30 -19.86
CA PRO A 145 -18.48 10.36 -19.93
C PRO A 145 -18.94 11.13 -21.17
#